data_ff4b929c12b160629a75efd2c09bf1ce
#
_entry.id   ff4b929c12b160629a75efd2c09bf1ce
#
_cell.length_a   1.000
_cell.length_b   1.000
_cell.length_c   1.000
_cell.angle_alpha   90.00
_cell.angle_beta   90.00
_cell.angle_gamma   90.00
#
_symmetry.space_group_name_H-M   'P 1'
#
loop_
_entity.id
_entity.type
_entity.pdbx_description
1 polymer ?
#
loop_
_entity_poly.entity_id
_entity_poly.type
_entity_poly.pdbx_seq_one_letter_code
_entity_poly.pdbx_strand_id
1 'polypeptide(L)'
;MPNSDRSNPPIPPTRPIAPIPLTPLVAGLPATVPFVAPEASERQSGRTFKLRLGANESTFGPAPRAADAMRASVGRISYYADPENYELRAALAAHHGIALDEIVVGSGIDDLLGLVVRAYLGPGEVAVTSLGAYPTFNYHVVGYGGRLETVPYRDGRNDLDALADAARQRQARLVFLANPDNPTGSWYPAAAVAAFLDALPEGCLLLLDEAYLEFAPDGEALPVDTSDPRVIRLRTFSKAYGMAGARIGYAMGAAAMIRAFERIRLHFGVNLVAQAGALAALADTAYLALVVTEVARGREEYAALGRELALPPLPSATNFVSFESGDPERAKALVAALAARDVFIRMPGAPPLNRCIRVTVGTAEERAAFATILREVVAAFPEPAR
;
A
#
# COMPACT_ATOMS: atom_id res chain seq x y z
N MET A 1 -53.33 23.31 49.79
CA MET A 1 -52.39 22.20 49.75
C MET A 1 -51.08 22.76 49.22
N PRO A 2 -50.01 22.90 50.00
CA PRO A 2 -48.79 23.54 49.53
C PRO A 2 -47.94 22.52 48.72
N ASN A 3 -47.44 23.02 47.59
CA ASN A 3 -46.50 22.37 46.67
C ASN A 3 -45.18 22.06 47.40
N SER A 4 -44.82 20.81 47.52
CA SER A 4 -43.52 20.42 48.06
C SER A 4 -42.48 20.57 46.95
N ASP A 5 -41.72 21.63 47.05
CA ASP A 5 -40.51 21.88 46.30
C ASP A 5 -39.45 20.82 46.68
N ARG A 6 -39.30 19.79 45.86
CA ARG A 6 -38.19 18.81 46.00
C ARG A 6 -36.98 19.37 45.28
N SER A 7 -36.23 20.26 45.91
CA SER A 7 -34.91 20.64 45.49
C SER A 7 -34.00 19.39 45.48
N ASN A 8 -33.58 18.97 44.30
CA ASN A 8 -32.55 17.91 44.19
C ASN A 8 -31.30 18.36 44.94
N PRO A 9 -30.66 17.48 45.74
CA PRO A 9 -29.42 17.82 46.39
C PRO A 9 -28.35 18.18 45.35
N PRO A 10 -27.43 19.11 45.62
CA PRO A 10 -26.40 19.52 44.71
C PRO A 10 -25.51 18.29 44.35
N ILE A 11 -25.30 18.10 43.06
CA ILE A 11 -24.37 17.05 42.55
C ILE A 11 -23.01 17.39 43.12
N PRO A 12 -22.37 16.47 43.88
CA PRO A 12 -21.02 16.72 44.41
C PRO A 12 -20.04 16.96 43.28
N PRO A 13 -19.06 17.87 43.48
CA PRO A 13 -18.07 18.14 42.44
C PRO A 13 -17.39 16.85 42.02
N THR A 14 -17.48 16.49 40.73
CA THR A 14 -16.81 15.32 40.17
C THR A 14 -15.32 15.49 40.35
N ARG A 15 -14.70 14.58 41.13
CA ARG A 15 -13.24 14.50 41.22
C ARG A 15 -12.70 14.38 39.77
N PRO A 16 -11.68 15.16 39.39
CA PRO A 16 -11.06 15.00 38.10
C PRO A 16 -10.53 13.56 38.00
N ILE A 17 -11.13 12.79 37.10
CA ILE A 17 -10.69 11.41 36.84
C ILE A 17 -9.39 11.55 36.04
N ALA A 18 -8.28 11.03 36.61
CA ALA A 18 -7.02 10.96 35.89
C ALA A 18 -7.15 10.10 34.62
N PRO A 19 -6.59 10.50 33.49
CA PRO A 19 -6.63 9.69 32.27
C PRO A 19 -5.99 8.33 32.52
N ILE A 20 -6.60 7.27 31.96
CA ILE A 20 -6.03 5.92 32.02
C ILE A 20 -4.74 5.93 31.19
N PRO A 21 -3.58 5.52 31.74
CA PRO A 21 -2.33 5.57 31.02
C PRO A 21 -2.30 4.54 29.86
N LEU A 22 -1.68 4.95 28.74
CA LEU A 22 -1.35 4.03 27.65
C LEU A 22 -0.34 2.98 28.13
N THR A 23 -0.27 1.83 27.42
CA THR A 23 0.85 0.90 27.62
C THR A 23 2.18 1.60 27.30
N PRO A 24 3.30 1.22 27.96
CA PRO A 24 4.60 1.84 27.68
C PRO A 24 4.99 1.78 26.19
N LEU A 25 4.65 0.69 25.50
CA LEU A 25 4.89 0.55 24.07
C LEU A 25 4.16 1.65 23.28
N VAL A 26 2.85 1.78 23.45
CA VAL A 26 2.04 2.75 22.71
C VAL A 26 2.38 4.20 23.09
N ALA A 27 2.69 4.46 24.36
CA ALA A 27 3.12 5.78 24.82
C ALA A 27 4.43 6.24 24.17
N GLY A 28 5.31 5.31 23.80
CA GLY A 28 6.58 5.58 23.10
C GLY A 28 6.45 5.79 21.59
N LEU A 29 5.26 5.57 20.98
CA LEU A 29 5.06 5.74 19.56
C LEU A 29 4.67 7.18 19.20
N PRO A 30 5.09 7.68 18.02
CA PRO A 30 4.66 9.01 17.55
C PRO A 30 3.15 9.02 17.28
N ALA A 31 2.43 9.97 17.88
CA ALA A 31 1.00 10.19 17.63
C ALA A 31 0.76 10.96 16.32
N THR A 32 1.36 10.50 15.22
CA THR A 32 1.26 11.14 13.92
C THR A 32 0.47 10.30 12.94
N VAL A 33 -0.29 10.96 12.05
CA VAL A 33 -0.95 10.28 10.93
C VAL A 33 0.09 10.06 9.82
N PRO A 34 0.41 8.79 9.46
CA PRO A 34 1.49 8.50 8.51
C PRO A 34 1.18 8.94 7.08
N PHE A 35 -0.11 9.11 6.77
CA PHE A 35 -0.59 9.47 5.44
C PHE A 35 -1.43 10.74 5.51
N VAL A 36 -0.96 11.79 4.86
CA VAL A 36 -1.78 12.98 4.63
C VAL A 36 -2.68 12.69 3.42
N ALA A 37 -3.97 12.45 3.66
CA ALA A 37 -4.94 12.25 2.60
C ALA A 37 -5.21 13.58 1.83
N PRO A 38 -5.57 13.53 0.53
CA PRO A 38 -5.95 14.73 -0.21
C PRO A 38 -7.08 15.51 0.48
N GLU A 39 -8.05 14.83 1.08
CA GLU A 39 -9.14 15.44 1.84
C GLU A 39 -8.65 16.30 3.03
N ALA A 40 -7.55 15.93 3.66
CA ALA A 40 -6.97 16.74 4.74
C ALA A 40 -6.41 18.05 4.20
N SER A 41 -5.71 17.99 3.06
CA SER A 41 -5.18 19.17 2.38
C SER A 41 -6.31 20.04 1.81
N GLU A 42 -7.37 19.44 1.27
CA GLU A 42 -8.56 20.14 0.79
C GLU A 42 -9.27 20.90 1.92
N ARG A 43 -9.45 20.27 3.09
CA ARG A 43 -10.02 20.95 4.28
C ARG A 43 -9.17 22.12 4.76
N GLN A 44 -7.83 22.00 4.72
CA GLN A 44 -6.91 23.05 5.15
C GLN A 44 -6.88 24.23 4.18
N SER A 45 -6.90 23.94 2.87
CA SER A 45 -6.80 24.96 1.82
C SER A 45 -8.12 25.57 1.41
N GLY A 46 -9.27 24.91 1.73
CA GLY A 46 -10.60 25.25 1.21
C GLY A 46 -10.77 24.99 -0.29
N ARG A 47 -9.88 24.23 -0.92
CA ARG A 47 -9.85 23.96 -2.38
C ARG A 47 -9.93 22.46 -2.62
N THR A 48 -10.61 22.05 -3.69
CA THR A 48 -10.71 20.66 -4.13
C THR A 48 -9.69 20.38 -5.22
N PHE A 49 -8.96 19.27 -5.11
CA PHE A 49 -8.04 18.84 -6.15
C PHE A 49 -8.79 18.35 -7.40
N LYS A 50 -8.44 18.90 -8.55
CA LYS A 50 -8.97 18.47 -9.86
C LYS A 50 -8.29 17.21 -10.37
N LEU A 51 -6.99 17.05 -10.06
CA LEU A 51 -6.19 15.86 -10.38
C LEU A 51 -5.67 15.23 -9.09
N ARG A 52 -6.11 14.01 -8.77
CA ARG A 52 -5.72 13.24 -7.57
C ARG A 52 -4.74 12.13 -7.97
N LEU A 53 -3.51 12.50 -8.25
CA LEU A 53 -2.46 11.61 -8.77
C LEU A 53 -1.38 11.24 -7.73
N GLY A 54 -1.71 11.28 -6.44
CA GLY A 54 -0.72 11.08 -5.36
C GLY A 54 -0.86 9.80 -4.55
N ALA A 55 -2.00 9.10 -4.59
CA ALA A 55 -2.27 7.96 -3.72
C ALA A 55 -2.13 6.59 -4.40
N ASN A 56 -1.67 6.55 -5.65
CA ASN A 56 -1.56 5.33 -6.45
C ASN A 56 -2.91 4.60 -6.57
N GLU A 57 -4.00 5.36 -6.58
CA GLU A 57 -5.34 4.87 -6.88
C GLU A 57 -5.49 4.65 -8.38
N SER A 58 -6.48 3.87 -8.80
CA SER A 58 -6.82 3.71 -10.20
C SER A 58 -7.96 4.66 -10.57
N THR A 59 -7.68 5.70 -11.34
CA THR A 59 -8.70 6.65 -11.80
C THR A 59 -9.60 6.04 -12.89
N PHE A 60 -9.24 4.87 -13.42
CA PHE A 60 -10.11 4.07 -14.30
C PHE A 60 -11.33 3.50 -13.57
N GLY A 61 -11.26 3.42 -12.23
CA GLY A 61 -12.30 2.82 -11.38
C GLY A 61 -12.32 1.30 -11.43
N PRO A 62 -13.28 0.66 -10.74
CA PRO A 62 -13.48 -0.77 -10.79
C PRO A 62 -14.15 -1.18 -12.12
N ALA A 63 -13.94 -2.45 -12.50
CA ALA A 63 -14.66 -3.02 -13.65
C ALA A 63 -16.17 -2.79 -13.52
N PRO A 64 -16.91 -2.49 -14.63
CA PRO A 64 -18.36 -2.29 -14.57
C PRO A 64 -19.09 -3.44 -13.90
N ARG A 65 -18.72 -4.69 -14.18
CA ARG A 65 -19.27 -5.90 -13.53
C ARG A 65 -19.03 -5.91 -12.02
N ALA A 66 -17.84 -5.47 -11.57
CA ALA A 66 -17.55 -5.37 -10.14
C ALA A 66 -18.41 -4.28 -9.47
N ALA A 67 -18.55 -3.11 -10.11
CA ALA A 67 -19.40 -2.04 -9.62
C ALA A 67 -20.87 -2.47 -9.53
N ASP A 68 -21.39 -3.22 -10.49
CA ASP A 68 -22.76 -3.74 -10.49
C ASP A 68 -22.96 -4.80 -9.39
N ALA A 69 -22.01 -5.71 -9.20
CA ALA A 69 -22.04 -6.69 -8.11
C ALA A 69 -22.03 -6.01 -6.73
N MET A 70 -21.22 -4.97 -6.58
CA MET A 70 -21.19 -4.16 -5.35
C MET A 70 -22.54 -3.47 -5.10
N ARG A 71 -23.14 -2.82 -6.11
CA ARG A 71 -24.46 -2.17 -6.00
C ARG A 71 -25.54 -3.17 -5.60
N ALA A 72 -25.57 -4.34 -6.25
CA ALA A 72 -26.53 -5.40 -5.93
C ALA A 72 -26.41 -5.93 -4.51
N SER A 73 -25.19 -5.84 -3.91
CA SER A 73 -24.92 -6.32 -2.57
C SER A 73 -25.34 -5.33 -1.46
N VAL A 74 -25.50 -4.03 -1.78
CA VAL A 74 -25.80 -2.99 -0.78
C VAL A 74 -27.11 -3.27 -0.02
N GLY A 75 -28.13 -3.81 -0.68
CA GLY A 75 -29.40 -4.18 -0.02
C GLY A 75 -29.29 -5.25 1.06
N ARG A 76 -28.17 -5.96 1.13
CA ARG A 76 -27.90 -7.03 2.10
C ARG A 76 -26.94 -6.61 3.21
N ILE A 77 -26.55 -5.33 3.29
CA ILE A 77 -25.53 -4.85 4.24
C ILE A 77 -25.96 -4.97 5.72
N SER A 78 -27.24 -5.25 5.97
CA SER A 78 -27.74 -5.56 7.33
C SER A 78 -27.29 -6.95 7.83
N TYR A 79 -26.77 -7.79 6.97
CA TYR A 79 -26.22 -9.09 7.32
C TYR A 79 -24.70 -9.06 7.32
N TYR A 80 -24.08 -9.85 8.18
CA TYR A 80 -22.64 -10.10 8.10
C TYR A 80 -22.30 -10.78 6.78
N ALA A 81 -21.09 -10.50 6.28
CA ALA A 81 -20.53 -11.23 5.17
C ALA A 81 -20.13 -12.67 5.59
N ASP A 82 -19.82 -13.51 4.61
CA ASP A 82 -19.21 -14.82 4.88
C ASP A 82 -17.86 -14.64 5.60
N PRO A 83 -17.70 -15.13 6.85
CA PRO A 83 -16.45 -15.01 7.60
C PRO A 83 -15.31 -15.83 7.01
N GLU A 84 -15.61 -16.86 6.22
CA GLU A 84 -14.61 -17.70 5.56
C GLU A 84 -14.16 -17.11 4.22
N ASN A 85 -14.92 -16.15 3.67
CA ASN A 85 -14.70 -15.61 2.30
C ASN A 85 -14.63 -16.72 1.25
N TYR A 86 -15.43 -17.78 1.42
CA TYR A 86 -15.28 -19.05 0.73
C TYR A 86 -15.28 -18.92 -0.79
N GLU A 87 -16.29 -18.27 -1.38
CA GLU A 87 -16.42 -18.15 -2.84
C GLU A 87 -15.21 -17.39 -3.44
N LEU A 88 -14.79 -16.30 -2.80
CA LEU A 88 -13.65 -15.53 -3.28
C LEU A 88 -12.34 -16.33 -3.12
N ARG A 89 -12.13 -17.02 -2.01
CA ARG A 89 -10.97 -17.89 -1.81
C ARG A 89 -10.93 -19.02 -2.80
N ALA A 90 -12.08 -19.67 -3.10
CA ALA A 90 -12.17 -20.74 -4.09
C ALA A 90 -11.82 -20.22 -5.50
N ALA A 91 -12.32 -19.05 -5.88
CA ALA A 91 -11.98 -18.41 -7.16
C ALA A 91 -10.51 -18.05 -7.26
N LEU A 92 -9.91 -17.49 -6.18
CA LEU A 92 -8.47 -17.17 -6.12
C LEU A 92 -7.61 -18.44 -6.16
N ALA A 93 -8.00 -19.51 -5.45
CA ALA A 93 -7.30 -20.79 -5.46
C ALA A 93 -7.26 -21.38 -6.87
N ALA A 94 -8.40 -21.39 -7.57
CA ALA A 94 -8.47 -21.81 -8.95
C ALA A 94 -7.63 -20.91 -9.91
N HIS A 95 -7.65 -19.59 -9.70
CA HIS A 95 -6.89 -18.64 -10.49
C HIS A 95 -5.36 -18.85 -10.35
N HIS A 96 -4.89 -19.18 -9.16
CA HIS A 96 -3.47 -19.39 -8.88
C HIS A 96 -3.01 -20.85 -8.97
N GLY A 97 -3.93 -21.81 -9.13
CA GLY A 97 -3.62 -23.24 -9.18
C GLY A 97 -3.13 -23.81 -7.84
N ILE A 98 -3.62 -23.27 -6.71
CA ILE A 98 -3.22 -23.68 -5.35
C ILE A 98 -4.43 -24.13 -4.53
N ALA A 99 -4.22 -24.68 -3.32
CA ALA A 99 -5.29 -25.16 -2.49
C ALA A 99 -6.03 -24.02 -1.75
N LEU A 100 -7.29 -24.27 -1.37
CA LEU A 100 -8.14 -23.29 -0.68
C LEU A 100 -7.55 -22.87 0.69
N ASP A 101 -6.89 -23.77 1.40
CA ASP A 101 -6.28 -23.50 2.70
C ASP A 101 -4.91 -22.81 2.62
N GLU A 102 -4.43 -22.53 1.40
CA GLU A 102 -3.21 -21.76 1.12
C GLU A 102 -3.48 -20.28 0.84
N ILE A 103 -4.75 -19.83 0.98
CA ILE A 103 -5.18 -18.45 0.78
C ILE A 103 -5.98 -17.95 1.99
N VAL A 104 -5.69 -16.72 2.41
CA VAL A 104 -6.54 -15.93 3.31
C VAL A 104 -6.87 -14.59 2.68
N VAL A 105 -8.10 -14.13 2.85
CA VAL A 105 -8.58 -12.80 2.43
C VAL A 105 -8.62 -11.87 3.64
N GLY A 106 -8.16 -10.62 3.46
CA GLY A 106 -8.15 -9.60 4.50
C GLY A 106 -8.65 -8.24 3.99
N SER A 107 -8.80 -7.28 4.91
CA SER A 107 -9.25 -5.91 4.63
C SER A 107 -8.17 -5.06 3.94
N GLY A 108 -7.62 -5.56 2.84
CA GLY A 108 -6.47 -5.01 2.12
C GLY A 108 -5.14 -5.53 2.68
N ILE A 109 -4.06 -5.18 1.98
CA ILE A 109 -2.70 -5.59 2.40
C ILE A 109 -2.35 -5.03 3.78
N ASP A 110 -2.82 -3.85 4.16
CA ASP A 110 -2.53 -3.26 5.47
C ASP A 110 -2.96 -4.17 6.64
N ASP A 111 -4.14 -4.77 6.55
CA ASP A 111 -4.64 -5.76 7.53
C ASP A 111 -3.76 -7.02 7.53
N LEU A 112 -3.44 -7.53 6.34
CA LEU A 112 -2.61 -8.73 6.18
C LEU A 112 -1.16 -8.53 6.70
N LEU A 113 -0.57 -7.35 6.50
CA LEU A 113 0.72 -6.98 7.10
C LEU A 113 0.67 -7.08 8.62
N GLY A 114 -0.40 -6.56 9.23
CA GLY A 114 -0.63 -6.66 10.67
C GLY A 114 -0.77 -8.10 11.15
N LEU A 115 -1.46 -8.95 10.40
CA LEU A 115 -1.60 -10.37 10.71
C LEU A 115 -0.25 -11.10 10.66
N VAL A 116 0.57 -10.86 9.61
CA VAL A 116 1.90 -11.48 9.49
C VAL A 116 2.80 -11.04 10.63
N VAL A 117 2.87 -9.75 10.92
CA VAL A 117 3.71 -9.23 12.02
C VAL A 117 3.29 -9.84 13.36
N ARG A 118 1.98 -9.88 13.66
CA ARG A 118 1.45 -10.47 14.90
C ARG A 118 1.70 -11.98 15.02
N ALA A 119 1.71 -12.69 13.89
CA ALA A 119 1.87 -14.14 13.89
C ALA A 119 3.35 -14.59 13.97
N TYR A 120 4.27 -13.79 13.39
CA TYR A 120 5.63 -14.25 13.11
C TYR A 120 6.72 -13.36 13.71
N LEU A 121 6.39 -12.23 14.35
CA LEU A 121 7.37 -11.35 14.98
C LEU A 121 7.05 -11.16 16.46
N GLY A 122 7.91 -11.69 17.33
CA GLY A 122 7.83 -11.47 18.78
C GLY A 122 8.38 -10.11 19.19
N PRO A 123 8.04 -9.64 20.41
CA PRO A 123 8.61 -8.41 20.96
C PRO A 123 10.15 -8.45 21.00
N GLY A 124 10.80 -7.41 20.49
CA GLY A 124 12.26 -7.30 20.41
C GLY A 124 12.91 -8.06 19.26
N GLU A 125 12.19 -8.93 18.53
CA GLU A 125 12.70 -9.56 17.31
C GLU A 125 12.82 -8.54 16.18
N VAL A 126 13.70 -8.83 15.20
CA VAL A 126 14.07 -7.90 14.14
C VAL A 126 13.29 -8.19 12.86
N ALA A 127 12.77 -7.12 12.27
CA ALA A 127 12.29 -7.10 10.90
C ALA A 127 13.15 -6.16 10.05
N VAL A 128 13.45 -6.53 8.80
CA VAL A 128 14.29 -5.78 7.86
C VAL A 128 13.47 -5.32 6.66
N THR A 129 13.70 -4.10 6.19
CA THR A 129 13.12 -3.56 4.94
C THR A 129 13.98 -2.44 4.38
N SER A 130 13.65 -1.91 3.20
CA SER A 130 14.30 -0.73 2.64
C SER A 130 13.86 0.56 3.33
N LEU A 131 14.78 1.51 3.49
CA LEU A 131 14.53 2.82 4.10
C LEU A 131 13.61 3.65 3.20
N GLY A 132 12.38 3.87 3.65
CA GLY A 132 11.36 4.59 2.87
C GLY A 132 10.44 3.67 2.05
N ALA A 133 10.51 2.35 2.21
CA ALA A 133 9.52 1.40 1.72
C ALA A 133 8.13 1.69 2.31
N TYR A 134 7.12 0.94 1.85
CA TYR A 134 5.73 1.17 2.26
C TYR A 134 5.56 1.20 3.79
N PRO A 135 5.12 2.33 4.37
CA PRO A 135 5.27 2.58 5.80
C PRO A 135 4.35 1.75 6.70
N THR A 136 3.25 1.18 6.20
CA THR A 136 2.32 0.41 7.04
C THR A 136 3.00 -0.80 7.67
N PHE A 137 3.91 -1.47 6.95
CA PHE A 137 4.72 -2.54 7.54
C PHE A 137 5.50 -2.05 8.77
N ASN A 138 6.17 -0.90 8.65
CA ASN A 138 6.96 -0.31 9.74
C ASN A 138 6.09 -0.01 10.98
N TYR A 139 4.87 0.52 10.77
CA TYR A 139 3.91 0.76 11.84
C TYR A 139 3.53 -0.51 12.58
N HIS A 140 3.25 -1.59 11.85
CA HIS A 140 2.94 -2.86 12.47
C HIS A 140 4.13 -3.41 13.26
N VAL A 141 5.34 -3.40 12.69
CA VAL A 141 6.55 -3.89 13.37
C VAL A 141 6.74 -3.16 14.71
N VAL A 142 6.80 -1.84 14.69
CA VAL A 142 7.03 -1.08 15.93
C VAL A 142 5.81 -1.09 16.85
N GLY A 143 4.59 -1.11 16.29
CA GLY A 143 3.34 -1.15 17.04
C GLY A 143 3.11 -2.45 17.80
N TYR A 144 3.70 -3.54 17.38
CA TYR A 144 3.67 -4.84 18.10
C TYR A 144 4.96 -5.13 18.90
N GLY A 145 5.87 -4.14 19.01
CA GLY A 145 7.07 -4.23 19.83
C GLY A 145 8.27 -4.88 19.13
N GLY A 146 8.20 -5.11 17.84
CA GLY A 146 9.34 -5.55 17.04
C GLY A 146 10.36 -4.42 16.82
N ARG A 147 11.55 -4.76 16.43
CA ARG A 147 12.63 -3.85 16.06
C ARG A 147 12.75 -3.76 14.55
N LEU A 148 12.70 -2.54 14.02
CA LEU A 148 12.84 -2.30 12.59
C LEU A 148 14.30 -1.95 12.27
N GLU A 149 14.89 -2.69 11.34
CA GLU A 149 16.17 -2.38 10.70
C GLU A 149 15.89 -1.97 9.24
N THR A 150 16.53 -0.90 8.78
CA THR A 150 16.29 -0.38 7.43
C THR A 150 17.58 -0.29 6.63
N VAL A 151 17.51 -0.64 5.34
CA VAL A 151 18.61 -0.61 4.38
C VAL A 151 18.33 0.48 3.34
N PRO A 152 19.26 1.39 3.05
CA PRO A 152 19.07 2.39 2.00
C PRO A 152 18.82 1.77 0.63
N TYR A 153 18.02 2.43 -0.19
CA TYR A 153 17.95 2.11 -1.62
C TYR A 153 19.28 2.37 -2.31
N ARG A 154 19.64 1.53 -3.28
CA ARG A 154 20.80 1.71 -4.15
C ARG A 154 20.33 1.88 -5.59
N ASP A 155 20.77 2.94 -6.25
CA ASP A 155 20.44 3.23 -7.66
C ASP A 155 18.92 3.22 -7.96
N GLY A 156 18.11 3.73 -7.01
CA GLY A 156 16.65 3.77 -7.13
C GLY A 156 15.96 2.42 -7.03
N ARG A 157 16.62 1.40 -6.46
CA ARG A 157 16.08 0.03 -6.30
C ARG A 157 16.34 -0.50 -4.89
N ASN A 158 15.55 -1.47 -4.45
CA ASN A 158 15.86 -2.25 -3.26
C ASN A 158 17.26 -2.88 -3.41
N ASP A 159 18.12 -2.74 -2.42
CA ASP A 159 19.42 -3.42 -2.41
C ASP A 159 19.26 -4.82 -1.81
N LEU A 160 19.03 -5.83 -2.67
CA LEU A 160 18.74 -7.19 -2.24
C LEU A 160 19.92 -7.81 -1.45
N ASP A 161 21.14 -7.54 -1.86
CA ASP A 161 22.35 -8.05 -1.19
C ASP A 161 22.46 -7.45 0.22
N ALA A 162 22.32 -6.13 0.32
CA ALA A 162 22.39 -5.45 1.62
C ALA A 162 21.20 -5.81 2.54
N LEU A 163 19.98 -6.07 1.99
CA LEU A 163 18.85 -6.58 2.76
C LEU A 163 19.12 -7.98 3.31
N ALA A 164 19.70 -8.89 2.50
CA ALA A 164 20.06 -10.24 2.94
C ALA A 164 21.20 -10.20 3.97
N ASP A 165 22.18 -9.32 3.81
CA ASP A 165 23.26 -9.12 4.77
C ASP A 165 22.74 -8.60 6.10
N ALA A 166 21.88 -7.57 6.07
CA ALA A 166 21.23 -7.06 7.27
C ALA A 166 20.38 -8.12 7.98
N ALA A 167 19.63 -8.93 7.21
CA ALA A 167 18.85 -10.02 7.76
C ALA A 167 19.73 -11.05 8.49
N ARG A 168 20.86 -11.44 7.91
CA ARG A 168 21.83 -12.35 8.54
C ARG A 168 22.48 -11.75 9.78
N GLN A 169 23.03 -10.53 9.66
CA GLN A 169 23.73 -9.85 10.77
C GLN A 169 22.85 -9.58 11.98
N ARG A 170 21.57 -9.27 11.73
CA ARG A 170 20.59 -8.95 12.78
C ARG A 170 19.77 -10.15 13.23
N GLN A 171 19.99 -11.32 12.62
CA GLN A 171 19.17 -12.52 12.85
C GLN A 171 17.68 -12.20 12.67
N ALA A 172 17.33 -11.56 11.56
CA ALA A 172 16.00 -11.08 11.30
C ALA A 172 14.98 -12.22 11.23
N ARG A 173 13.82 -11.98 11.83
CA ARG A 173 12.68 -12.90 11.79
C ARG A 173 11.80 -12.67 10.56
N LEU A 174 11.72 -11.42 10.10
CA LEU A 174 10.96 -11.01 8.91
C LEU A 174 11.82 -10.14 7.99
N VAL A 175 11.65 -10.32 6.69
CA VAL A 175 12.09 -9.35 5.68
C VAL A 175 10.90 -8.96 4.84
N PHE A 176 10.66 -7.66 4.66
CA PHE A 176 9.64 -7.13 3.76
C PHE A 176 10.28 -6.65 2.47
N LEU A 177 9.80 -7.16 1.35
CA LEU A 177 10.18 -6.74 0.00
C LEU A 177 8.92 -6.46 -0.83
N ALA A 178 8.77 -5.25 -1.35
CA ALA A 178 7.78 -4.96 -2.38
C ALA A 178 8.37 -5.18 -3.78
N ASN A 179 7.69 -5.95 -4.61
CA ASN A 179 8.10 -6.23 -5.98
C ASN A 179 6.88 -6.42 -6.91
N PRO A 180 6.55 -5.42 -7.76
CA PRO A 180 7.21 -4.12 -7.96
C PRO A 180 7.16 -3.20 -6.74
N ASP A 181 8.19 -2.36 -6.60
CA ASP A 181 8.42 -1.55 -5.41
C ASP A 181 7.59 -0.24 -5.37
N ASN A 182 7.17 0.13 -4.20
CA ASN A 182 6.68 1.47 -3.86
C ASN A 182 7.59 2.03 -2.75
N PRO A 183 8.35 3.13 -3.02
CA PRO A 183 7.99 4.24 -3.90
C PRO A 183 8.78 4.35 -5.22
N THR A 184 9.67 3.44 -5.55
CA THR A 184 10.56 3.62 -6.71
C THR A 184 9.91 3.24 -8.05
N GLY A 185 9.01 2.26 -8.05
CA GLY A 185 8.46 1.63 -9.25
C GLY A 185 9.34 0.49 -9.78
N SER A 186 10.53 0.30 -9.25
CA SER A 186 11.47 -0.73 -9.71
C SER A 186 10.94 -2.15 -9.46
N TRP A 187 11.47 -3.10 -10.24
CA TRP A 187 11.14 -4.51 -10.04
C TRP A 187 12.37 -5.37 -10.25
N TYR A 188 12.28 -6.59 -9.74
CA TYR A 188 13.27 -7.65 -9.94
C TYR A 188 12.60 -8.84 -10.63
N PRO A 189 13.26 -9.49 -11.61
CA PRO A 189 12.77 -10.71 -12.23
C PRO A 189 12.77 -11.87 -11.23
N ALA A 190 11.98 -12.91 -11.54
CA ALA A 190 11.81 -14.09 -10.71
C ALA A 190 13.11 -14.69 -10.18
N ALA A 191 14.13 -14.82 -11.04
CA ALA A 191 15.43 -15.38 -10.67
C ALA A 191 16.14 -14.57 -9.57
N ALA A 192 16.03 -13.23 -9.60
CA ALA A 192 16.63 -12.37 -8.58
C ALA A 192 15.90 -12.48 -7.24
N VAL A 193 14.55 -12.57 -7.27
CA VAL A 193 13.74 -12.75 -6.06
C VAL A 193 13.98 -14.13 -5.45
N ALA A 194 14.11 -15.18 -6.28
CA ALA A 194 14.44 -16.53 -5.82
C ALA A 194 15.84 -16.58 -5.17
N ALA A 195 16.86 -16.01 -5.82
CA ALA A 195 18.20 -15.92 -5.26
C ALA A 195 18.24 -15.12 -3.94
N PHE A 196 17.44 -14.04 -3.84
CA PHE A 196 17.29 -13.29 -2.60
C PHE A 196 16.68 -14.14 -1.49
N LEU A 197 15.61 -14.90 -1.78
CA LEU A 197 14.98 -15.80 -0.82
C LEU A 197 15.97 -16.85 -0.29
N ASP A 198 16.80 -17.41 -1.17
CA ASP A 198 17.82 -18.40 -0.79
C ASP A 198 18.98 -17.77 0.00
N ALA A 199 19.21 -16.46 -0.13
CA ALA A 199 20.23 -15.75 0.64
C ALA A 199 19.76 -15.36 2.06
N LEU A 200 18.48 -15.47 2.38
CA LEU A 200 17.95 -15.17 3.72
C LEU A 200 18.39 -16.22 4.75
N PRO A 201 18.59 -15.84 6.02
CA PRO A 201 18.97 -16.78 7.06
C PRO A 201 17.84 -17.79 7.35
N GLU A 202 18.22 -18.96 7.86
CA GLU A 202 17.25 -19.97 8.33
C GLU A 202 16.29 -19.37 9.37
N GLY A 203 15.01 -19.68 9.24
CA GLY A 203 13.97 -19.18 10.14
C GLY A 203 13.53 -17.73 9.85
N CYS A 204 14.06 -17.09 8.82
CA CYS A 204 13.61 -15.78 8.36
C CYS A 204 12.47 -15.94 7.33
N LEU A 205 11.37 -15.23 7.54
CA LEU A 205 10.23 -15.20 6.63
C LEU A 205 10.32 -14.01 5.67
N LEU A 206 10.25 -14.27 4.37
CA LEU A 206 10.06 -13.23 3.35
C LEU A 206 8.56 -12.87 3.24
N LEU A 207 8.25 -11.62 3.46
CA LEU A 207 6.96 -11.03 3.17
C LEU A 207 7.06 -10.29 1.84
N LEU A 208 6.57 -10.94 0.76
CA LEU A 208 6.65 -10.42 -0.60
C LEU A 208 5.36 -9.67 -0.95
N ASP A 209 5.46 -8.35 -1.01
CA ASP A 209 4.34 -7.47 -1.38
C ASP A 209 4.28 -7.30 -2.90
N GLU A 210 3.27 -7.89 -3.50
CA GLU A 210 3.00 -7.90 -4.93
C GLU A 210 1.82 -6.99 -5.29
N ALA A 211 1.63 -5.88 -4.57
CA ALA A 211 0.49 -4.96 -4.79
C ALA A 211 0.41 -4.39 -6.21
N TYR A 212 1.49 -4.41 -6.96
CA TYR A 212 1.58 -3.85 -8.32
C TYR A 212 1.92 -4.91 -9.38
N LEU A 213 1.83 -6.19 -9.04
CA LEU A 213 2.33 -7.27 -9.92
C LEU A 213 1.64 -7.29 -11.29
N GLU A 214 0.37 -6.92 -11.37
CA GLU A 214 -0.38 -6.87 -12.63
C GLU A 214 0.21 -5.88 -13.65
N PHE A 215 1.05 -4.94 -13.19
CA PHE A 215 1.73 -3.95 -14.04
C PHE A 215 3.17 -4.33 -14.40
N ALA A 216 3.70 -5.41 -13.81
CA ALA A 216 5.03 -5.91 -14.11
C ALA A 216 5.09 -6.50 -15.53
N PRO A 217 6.29 -6.60 -16.14
CA PRO A 217 6.44 -7.30 -17.41
C PRO A 217 5.98 -8.75 -17.33
N ASP A 218 5.34 -9.24 -18.40
CA ASP A 218 4.85 -10.62 -18.48
C ASP A 218 5.98 -11.64 -18.29
N GLY A 219 5.70 -12.69 -17.53
CA GLY A 219 6.63 -13.79 -17.28
C GLY A 219 7.78 -13.48 -16.30
N GLU A 220 7.87 -12.26 -15.79
CA GLU A 220 8.93 -11.83 -14.85
C GLU A 220 8.59 -12.11 -13.38
N ALA A 221 7.34 -12.46 -13.07
CA ALA A 221 6.92 -12.77 -11.71
C ALA A 221 7.49 -14.10 -11.21
N LEU A 222 7.90 -14.14 -9.94
CA LEU A 222 8.19 -15.40 -9.28
C LEU A 222 6.94 -16.30 -9.32
N PRO A 223 7.02 -17.56 -9.81
CA PRO A 223 5.88 -18.48 -9.79
C PRO A 223 5.30 -18.63 -8.38
N VAL A 224 3.99 -18.85 -8.29
CA VAL A 224 3.35 -19.10 -6.99
C VAL A 224 3.69 -20.53 -6.57
N ASP A 225 4.55 -20.64 -5.56
CA ASP A 225 4.88 -21.90 -4.90
C ASP A 225 4.54 -21.76 -3.41
N THR A 226 3.49 -22.43 -2.98
CA THR A 226 3.02 -22.45 -1.59
C THR A 226 3.64 -23.58 -0.77
N SER A 227 4.45 -24.44 -1.39
CA SER A 227 5.19 -25.47 -0.67
C SER A 227 6.40 -24.92 0.10
N ASP A 228 6.93 -23.74 -0.30
CA ASP A 228 8.01 -23.07 0.43
C ASP A 228 7.45 -22.30 1.65
N PRO A 229 7.71 -22.74 2.88
CA PRO A 229 7.23 -22.08 4.07
C PRO A 229 8.00 -20.79 4.44
N ARG A 230 8.99 -20.41 3.63
CA ARG A 230 9.80 -19.21 3.87
C ARG A 230 9.19 -17.94 3.29
N VAL A 231 8.08 -18.03 2.52
CA VAL A 231 7.49 -16.87 1.85
C VAL A 231 5.98 -16.78 2.06
N ILE A 232 5.51 -15.57 2.38
CA ILE A 232 4.10 -15.17 2.29
C ILE A 232 4.00 -14.06 1.25
N ARG A 233 3.09 -14.23 0.28
CA ARG A 233 2.87 -13.29 -0.81
C ARG A 233 1.59 -12.52 -0.56
N LEU A 234 1.62 -11.21 -0.78
CA LEU A 234 0.47 -10.31 -0.60
C LEU A 234 0.02 -9.73 -1.93
N ARG A 235 -1.27 -9.76 -2.20
CA ARG A 235 -1.90 -9.13 -3.38
C ARG A 235 -3.14 -8.33 -3.00
N THR A 236 -3.55 -7.41 -3.87
CA THR A 236 -4.64 -6.49 -3.57
C THR A 236 -5.54 -6.23 -4.78
N PHE A 237 -6.80 -5.93 -4.50
CA PHE A 237 -7.72 -5.36 -5.49
C PHE A 237 -7.69 -3.83 -5.54
N SER A 238 -6.82 -3.19 -4.76
CA SER A 238 -6.76 -1.73 -4.63
C SER A 238 -6.16 -1.02 -5.84
N LYS A 239 -5.30 -1.70 -6.65
CA LYS A 239 -4.49 -1.06 -7.70
C LYS A 239 -5.06 -1.34 -9.08
N ALA A 240 -4.63 -2.39 -9.77
CA ALA A 240 -5.07 -2.70 -11.12
C ALA A 240 -6.59 -2.91 -11.23
N TYR A 241 -7.21 -3.48 -10.21
CA TYR A 241 -8.65 -3.71 -10.15
C TYR A 241 -9.49 -2.48 -9.76
N GLY A 242 -8.86 -1.35 -9.38
CA GLY A 242 -9.57 -0.10 -9.11
C GLY A 242 -10.44 -0.09 -7.85
N MET A 243 -10.18 -0.95 -6.87
CA MET A 243 -11.05 -1.14 -5.69
C MET A 243 -10.40 -0.66 -4.38
N ALA A 244 -9.60 0.40 -4.41
CA ALA A 244 -8.85 0.88 -3.24
C ALA A 244 -9.76 1.18 -2.03
N GLY A 245 -10.92 1.80 -2.25
CA GLY A 245 -11.89 2.13 -1.21
C GLY A 245 -12.68 0.92 -0.68
N ALA A 246 -12.73 -0.20 -1.38
CA ALA A 246 -13.41 -1.42 -0.94
C ALA A 246 -12.67 -2.15 0.19
N ARG A 247 -11.36 -1.91 0.34
CA ARG A 247 -10.49 -2.52 1.35
C ARG A 247 -10.49 -4.05 1.27
N ILE A 248 -9.91 -4.60 0.21
CA ILE A 248 -9.81 -6.05 0.02
C ILE A 248 -8.47 -6.45 -0.62
N GLY A 249 -7.87 -7.51 -0.10
CA GLY A 249 -6.64 -8.12 -0.58
C GLY A 249 -6.54 -9.55 -0.05
N TYR A 250 -5.49 -10.24 -0.41
CA TYR A 250 -5.29 -11.62 0.00
C TYR A 250 -3.81 -11.94 0.18
N ALA A 251 -3.55 -12.96 1.01
CA ALA A 251 -2.22 -13.54 1.20
C ALA A 251 -2.23 -15.00 0.75
N MET A 252 -1.10 -15.45 0.20
CA MET A 252 -0.84 -16.82 -0.22
C MET A 252 0.43 -17.33 0.44
N GLY A 253 0.44 -18.59 0.84
CA GLY A 253 1.59 -19.26 1.45
C GLY A 253 1.23 -20.66 1.91
N ALA A 254 2.18 -21.36 2.53
CA ALA A 254 1.95 -22.73 3.00
C ALA A 254 0.72 -22.82 3.91
N ALA A 255 -0.09 -23.85 3.72
CA ALA A 255 -1.37 -24.05 4.43
C ALA A 255 -1.23 -23.92 5.96
N ALA A 256 -0.14 -24.42 6.55
CA ALA A 256 0.11 -24.29 7.97
C ALA A 256 0.28 -22.83 8.42
N MET A 257 0.90 -21.99 7.57
CA MET A 257 1.09 -20.57 7.82
C MET A 257 -0.22 -19.80 7.70
N ILE A 258 -0.97 -20.08 6.66
CA ILE A 258 -2.28 -19.42 6.44
C ILE A 258 -3.25 -19.78 7.57
N ARG A 259 -3.30 -21.04 8.02
CA ARG A 259 -4.12 -21.45 9.18
C ARG A 259 -3.74 -20.73 10.49
N ALA A 260 -2.50 -20.27 10.63
CA ALA A 260 -2.10 -19.50 11.81
C ALA A 260 -2.90 -18.19 11.95
N PHE A 261 -3.30 -17.57 10.84
CA PHE A 261 -4.07 -16.33 10.85
C PHE A 261 -5.48 -16.50 11.40
N GLU A 262 -6.09 -17.70 11.30
CA GLU A 262 -7.41 -17.97 11.88
C GLU A 262 -7.46 -17.73 13.39
N ARG A 263 -6.31 -17.80 14.08
CA ARG A 263 -6.20 -17.57 15.52
C ARG A 263 -6.31 -16.12 15.93
N ILE A 264 -6.08 -15.17 14.99
CA ILE A 264 -5.90 -13.76 15.32
C ILE A 264 -6.61 -12.79 14.37
N ARG A 265 -7.09 -13.25 13.19
CA ARG A 265 -7.78 -12.38 12.24
C ARG A 265 -9.17 -11.95 12.72
N LEU A 266 -9.67 -10.84 12.22
CA LEU A 266 -11.05 -10.45 12.38
C LEU A 266 -11.90 -11.26 11.40
N HIS A 267 -12.74 -12.17 11.89
CA HIS A 267 -13.51 -13.08 11.05
C HIS A 267 -14.50 -12.35 10.13
N PHE A 268 -15.08 -11.24 10.58
CA PHE A 268 -15.97 -10.39 9.80
C PHE A 268 -15.29 -9.11 9.29
N GLY A 269 -13.95 -9.08 9.19
CA GLY A 269 -13.18 -7.90 8.79
C GLY A 269 -13.40 -7.49 7.33
N VAL A 270 -13.70 -8.43 6.44
CA VAL A 270 -13.95 -8.17 5.02
C VAL A 270 -15.44 -7.99 4.77
N ASN A 271 -15.86 -6.82 4.31
CA ASN A 271 -17.26 -6.49 4.12
C ASN A 271 -17.87 -7.19 2.89
N LEU A 272 -19.19 -7.41 2.95
CA LEU A 272 -19.97 -8.10 1.91
C LEU A 272 -19.82 -7.49 0.52
N VAL A 273 -19.83 -6.15 0.44
CA VAL A 273 -19.74 -5.42 -0.83
C VAL A 273 -18.39 -5.62 -1.48
N ALA A 274 -17.31 -5.62 -0.68
CA ALA A 274 -15.96 -5.88 -1.17
C ALA A 274 -15.79 -7.32 -1.68
N GLN A 275 -16.33 -8.32 -0.97
CA GLN A 275 -16.28 -9.72 -1.42
C GLN A 275 -16.96 -9.91 -2.78
N ALA A 276 -18.17 -9.38 -2.94
CA ALA A 276 -18.92 -9.45 -4.19
C ALA A 276 -18.20 -8.73 -5.35
N GLY A 277 -17.67 -7.53 -5.08
CA GLY A 277 -16.92 -6.76 -6.07
C GLY A 277 -15.64 -7.45 -6.50
N ALA A 278 -14.87 -8.00 -5.55
CA ALA A 278 -13.60 -8.67 -5.84
C ALA A 278 -13.81 -9.97 -6.67
N LEU A 279 -14.82 -10.75 -6.33
CA LEU A 279 -15.17 -11.94 -7.11
C LEU A 279 -15.51 -11.59 -8.56
N ALA A 280 -16.32 -10.54 -8.78
CA ALA A 280 -16.67 -10.07 -10.10
C ALA A 280 -15.48 -9.44 -10.86
N ALA A 281 -14.62 -8.70 -10.15
CA ALA A 281 -13.42 -8.09 -10.72
C ALA A 281 -12.41 -9.14 -11.18
N LEU A 282 -12.19 -10.21 -10.39
CA LEU A 282 -11.29 -11.32 -10.72
C LEU A 282 -11.71 -12.01 -12.02
N ALA A 283 -13.01 -12.10 -12.27
CA ALA A 283 -13.56 -12.71 -13.47
C ALA A 283 -13.52 -11.80 -14.73
N ASP A 284 -13.29 -10.49 -14.57
CA ASP A 284 -13.24 -9.52 -15.67
C ASP A 284 -11.81 -9.26 -16.16
N THR A 285 -11.20 -10.29 -16.73
CA THR A 285 -9.82 -10.23 -17.24
C THR A 285 -9.66 -9.23 -18.39
N ALA A 286 -10.72 -8.99 -19.17
CA ALA A 286 -10.68 -8.03 -20.27
C ALA A 286 -10.53 -6.58 -19.74
N TYR A 287 -11.26 -6.21 -18.70
CA TYR A 287 -11.12 -4.89 -18.09
C TYR A 287 -9.76 -4.73 -17.42
N LEU A 288 -9.27 -5.76 -16.72
CA LEU A 288 -7.93 -5.75 -16.14
C LEU A 288 -6.86 -5.50 -17.21
N ALA A 289 -6.91 -6.21 -18.34
CA ALA A 289 -5.99 -6.05 -19.46
C ALA A 289 -6.04 -4.63 -20.05
N LEU A 290 -7.23 -4.03 -20.16
CA LEU A 290 -7.41 -2.65 -20.59
C LEU A 290 -6.68 -1.69 -19.64
N VAL A 291 -6.90 -1.80 -18.33
CA VAL A 291 -6.26 -0.94 -17.32
C VAL A 291 -4.73 -1.09 -17.35
N VAL A 292 -4.22 -2.32 -17.43
CA VAL A 292 -2.78 -2.59 -17.51
C VAL A 292 -2.17 -1.94 -18.75
N THR A 293 -2.84 -2.06 -19.91
CA THR A 293 -2.40 -1.46 -21.19
C THR A 293 -2.37 0.06 -21.11
N GLU A 294 -3.42 0.68 -20.56
CA GLU A 294 -3.48 2.15 -20.43
C GLU A 294 -2.44 2.69 -19.43
N VAL A 295 -2.19 1.96 -18.35
CA VAL A 295 -1.11 2.31 -17.41
C VAL A 295 0.26 2.17 -18.07
N ALA A 296 0.51 1.13 -18.86
CA ALA A 296 1.77 0.99 -19.60
C ALA A 296 2.00 2.16 -20.55
N ARG A 297 0.98 2.53 -21.34
CA ARG A 297 1.02 3.72 -22.22
C ARG A 297 1.32 4.99 -21.44
N GLY A 298 0.62 5.21 -20.32
CA GLY A 298 0.82 6.40 -19.50
C GLY A 298 2.19 6.48 -18.85
N ARG A 299 2.82 5.35 -18.50
CA ARG A 299 4.22 5.32 -18.04
C ARG A 299 5.18 5.80 -19.14
N GLU A 300 4.97 5.40 -20.39
CA GLU A 300 5.77 5.84 -21.54
C GLU A 300 5.61 7.35 -21.79
N GLU A 301 4.37 7.85 -21.75
CA GLU A 301 4.07 9.28 -21.87
C GLU A 301 4.74 10.10 -20.76
N TYR A 302 4.66 9.64 -19.51
CA TYR A 302 5.33 10.30 -18.39
C TYR A 302 6.86 10.21 -18.48
N ALA A 303 7.40 9.09 -18.96
CA ALA A 303 8.83 8.98 -19.17
C ALA A 303 9.33 9.94 -20.25
N ALA A 304 8.56 10.14 -21.33
CA ALA A 304 8.86 11.15 -22.35
C ALA A 304 8.79 12.57 -21.78
N LEU A 305 7.72 12.89 -21.04
CA LEU A 305 7.54 14.19 -20.38
C LEU A 305 8.67 14.49 -19.38
N GLY A 306 9.09 13.51 -18.59
CA GLY A 306 10.18 13.69 -17.63
C GLY A 306 11.51 14.01 -18.31
N ARG A 307 11.81 13.34 -19.43
CA ARG A 307 13.01 13.65 -20.24
C ARG A 307 12.94 15.06 -20.86
N GLU A 308 11.78 15.44 -21.39
CA GLU A 308 11.54 16.77 -21.93
C GLU A 308 11.80 17.88 -20.88
N LEU A 309 11.40 17.65 -19.64
CA LEU A 309 11.43 18.64 -18.56
C LEU A 309 12.69 18.57 -17.67
N ALA A 310 13.71 17.79 -18.06
CA ALA A 310 14.89 17.53 -17.23
C ALA A 310 14.55 17.03 -15.80
N LEU A 311 13.48 16.22 -15.70
CA LEU A 311 13.07 15.47 -14.52
C LEU A 311 13.19 13.96 -14.84
N PRO A 312 14.38 13.35 -14.79
CA PRO A 312 14.59 11.97 -15.22
C PRO A 312 13.62 11.01 -14.50
N PRO A 313 12.84 10.20 -15.24
CA PRO A 313 11.95 9.22 -14.62
C PRO A 313 12.74 8.00 -14.12
N LEU A 314 12.40 7.48 -12.96
CA LEU A 314 12.84 6.16 -12.55
C LEU A 314 12.06 5.10 -13.37
N PRO A 315 12.71 4.00 -13.78
CA PRO A 315 12.01 2.88 -14.42
C PRO A 315 10.90 2.36 -13.52
N SER A 316 9.70 2.14 -14.08
CA SER A 316 8.54 1.74 -13.29
C SER A 316 7.79 0.56 -13.88
N ALA A 317 7.46 -0.41 -13.01
CA ALA A 317 6.53 -1.51 -13.24
C ALA A 317 5.29 -1.40 -12.33
N THR A 318 4.86 -0.17 -12.02
CA THR A 318 3.69 0.13 -11.17
C THR A 318 2.70 1.02 -11.90
N ASN A 319 1.64 1.47 -11.21
CA ASN A 319 0.70 2.47 -11.77
C ASN A 319 1.12 3.92 -11.48
N PHE A 320 2.40 4.17 -11.25
CA PHE A 320 2.95 5.52 -11.04
C PHE A 320 4.36 5.63 -11.65
N VAL A 321 4.84 6.84 -11.77
CA VAL A 321 6.23 7.16 -12.12
C VAL A 321 6.80 8.11 -11.06
N SER A 322 8.03 7.83 -10.61
CA SER A 322 8.80 8.74 -9.78
C SER A 322 9.80 9.51 -10.65
N PHE A 323 9.78 10.84 -10.54
CA PHE A 323 10.65 11.73 -11.28
C PHE A 323 11.72 12.31 -10.35
N GLU A 324 12.97 12.21 -10.73
CA GLU A 324 14.10 12.80 -10.03
C GLU A 324 14.10 14.33 -10.23
N SER A 325 14.03 15.11 -9.15
CA SER A 325 14.03 16.57 -9.22
C SER A 325 15.37 17.21 -8.83
N GLY A 326 16.38 16.41 -8.53
CA GLY A 326 17.73 16.86 -8.19
C GLY A 326 17.95 16.96 -6.68
N ASP A 327 17.09 17.64 -5.93
CA ASP A 327 17.21 17.81 -4.49
C ASP A 327 15.83 17.83 -3.78
N PRO A 328 15.80 17.63 -2.45
CA PRO A 328 14.55 17.59 -1.68
C PRO A 328 13.77 18.91 -1.66
N GLU A 329 14.45 20.05 -1.69
CA GLU A 329 13.79 21.36 -1.62
C GLU A 329 13.07 21.67 -2.94
N ARG A 330 13.70 21.34 -4.08
CA ARG A 330 13.03 21.43 -5.39
C ARG A 330 11.83 20.48 -5.46
N ALA A 331 11.96 19.24 -4.96
CA ALA A 331 10.82 18.31 -4.89
C ALA A 331 9.64 18.90 -4.10
N LYS A 332 9.89 19.48 -2.93
CA LYS A 332 8.87 20.14 -2.11
C LYS A 332 8.24 21.32 -2.83
N ALA A 333 9.06 22.16 -3.48
CA ALA A 333 8.59 23.32 -4.23
C ALA A 333 7.67 22.90 -5.40
N LEU A 334 8.04 21.86 -6.15
CA LEU A 334 7.22 21.31 -7.24
C LEU A 334 5.88 20.76 -6.71
N VAL A 335 5.90 19.99 -5.60
CA VAL A 335 4.66 19.48 -4.96
C VAL A 335 3.76 20.64 -4.53
N ALA A 336 4.31 21.67 -3.89
CA ALA A 336 3.55 22.83 -3.43
C ALA A 336 2.96 23.62 -4.62
N ALA A 337 3.73 23.84 -5.68
CA ALA A 337 3.30 24.57 -6.88
C ALA A 337 2.21 23.81 -7.66
N LEU A 338 2.29 22.48 -7.71
CA LEU A 338 1.25 21.62 -8.28
C LEU A 338 -0.02 21.65 -7.43
N ALA A 339 0.11 21.57 -6.11
CA ALA A 339 -1.02 21.67 -5.19
C ALA A 339 -1.75 23.04 -5.33
N ALA A 340 -1.00 24.13 -5.52
CA ALA A 340 -1.57 25.46 -5.80
C ALA A 340 -2.35 25.53 -7.13
N ARG A 341 -2.20 24.55 -8.02
CA ARG A 341 -2.94 24.38 -9.28
C ARG A 341 -3.94 23.23 -9.25
N ASP A 342 -4.38 22.83 -8.04
CA ASP A 342 -5.35 21.75 -7.79
C ASP A 342 -4.87 20.37 -8.27
N VAL A 343 -3.55 20.12 -8.26
CA VAL A 343 -2.96 18.80 -8.57
C VAL A 343 -2.35 18.20 -7.33
N PHE A 344 -2.89 17.08 -6.89
CA PHE A 344 -2.37 16.31 -5.75
C PHE A 344 -1.42 15.22 -6.24
N ILE A 345 -0.14 15.36 -5.88
CA ILE A 345 0.90 14.33 -6.04
C ILE A 345 1.61 14.10 -4.72
N ARG A 346 2.58 13.21 -4.69
CA ARG A 346 3.40 12.95 -3.49
C ARG A 346 4.89 12.99 -3.78
N MET A 347 5.64 13.12 -2.69
CA MET A 347 7.08 12.99 -2.61
C MET A 347 7.38 11.88 -1.58
N PRO A 348 8.28 10.91 -1.87
CA PRO A 348 8.79 9.98 -0.87
C PRO A 348 9.44 10.73 0.30
N GLY A 349 9.22 10.25 1.53
CA GLY A 349 9.67 10.98 2.73
C GLY A 349 11.12 10.73 3.12
N ALA A 350 11.72 9.61 2.70
CA ALA A 350 13.05 9.18 3.14
C ALA A 350 14.13 9.41 2.08
N PRO A 351 15.37 9.79 2.48
CA PRO A 351 16.49 9.84 1.56
C PRO A 351 16.88 8.42 1.08
N PRO A 352 17.44 8.25 -0.13
CA PRO A 352 17.72 9.32 -1.09
C PRO A 352 16.51 9.71 -1.97
N LEU A 353 15.35 9.07 -1.77
CA LEU A 353 14.17 9.21 -2.63
C LEU A 353 13.35 10.48 -2.34
N ASN A 354 13.62 11.19 -1.25
CA ASN A 354 12.98 12.46 -0.92
C ASN A 354 13.32 13.62 -1.87
N ARG A 355 14.12 13.37 -2.90
CA ARG A 355 14.39 14.26 -4.03
C ARG A 355 13.53 13.94 -5.26
N CYS A 356 12.60 13.00 -5.17
CA CYS A 356 11.70 12.63 -6.25
C CYS A 356 10.29 13.15 -5.99
N ILE A 357 9.55 13.42 -7.06
CA ILE A 357 8.10 13.54 -7.03
C ILE A 357 7.48 12.26 -7.62
N ARG A 358 6.42 11.74 -7.03
CA ARG A 358 5.75 10.50 -7.45
C ARG A 358 4.34 10.80 -7.94
N VAL A 359 4.06 10.39 -9.18
CA VAL A 359 2.83 10.72 -9.90
C VAL A 359 2.13 9.44 -10.37
N THR A 360 0.89 9.24 -9.97
CA THR A 360 0.04 8.15 -10.43
C THR A 360 -0.32 8.33 -11.90
N VAL A 361 -0.34 7.24 -12.65
CA VAL A 361 -0.79 7.24 -14.05
C VAL A 361 -2.31 7.30 -14.07
N GLY A 362 -2.85 8.42 -14.52
CA GLY A 362 -4.28 8.66 -14.69
C GLY A 362 -4.83 8.26 -16.06
N THR A 363 -6.09 8.64 -16.33
CA THR A 363 -6.69 8.54 -17.67
C THR A 363 -5.93 9.38 -18.69
N ALA A 364 -6.22 9.20 -19.98
CA ALA A 364 -5.57 9.99 -21.04
C ALA A 364 -5.79 11.50 -20.85
N GLU A 365 -7.00 11.89 -20.44
CA GLU A 365 -7.37 13.28 -20.17
C GLU A 365 -6.60 13.84 -18.97
N GLU A 366 -6.51 13.06 -17.87
CA GLU A 366 -5.76 13.45 -16.67
C GLU A 366 -4.26 13.58 -16.96
N ARG A 367 -3.69 12.65 -17.75
CA ARG A 367 -2.28 12.70 -18.16
C ARG A 367 -1.97 13.93 -19.01
N ALA A 368 -2.84 14.27 -19.96
CA ALA A 368 -2.69 15.47 -20.79
C ALA A 368 -2.79 16.76 -19.97
N ALA A 369 -3.77 16.86 -19.07
CA ALA A 369 -3.93 17.99 -18.15
C ALA A 369 -2.72 18.13 -17.22
N PHE A 370 -2.26 17.01 -16.61
CA PHE A 370 -1.07 17.00 -15.77
C PHE A 370 0.18 17.46 -16.53
N ALA A 371 0.39 16.97 -17.74
CA ALA A 371 1.55 17.33 -18.55
C ALA A 371 1.59 18.84 -18.84
N THR A 372 0.45 19.46 -19.16
CA THR A 372 0.34 20.91 -19.37
C THR A 372 0.72 21.67 -18.10
N ILE A 373 0.13 21.31 -16.95
CA ILE A 373 0.39 21.98 -15.67
C ILE A 373 1.85 21.78 -15.23
N LEU A 374 2.41 20.58 -15.42
CA LEU A 374 3.79 20.31 -15.04
C LEU A 374 4.79 21.14 -15.85
N ARG A 375 4.58 21.32 -17.16
CA ARG A 375 5.41 22.21 -18.01
C ARG A 375 5.43 23.64 -17.48
N GLU A 376 4.27 24.19 -17.14
CA GLU A 376 4.15 25.54 -16.57
C GLU A 376 4.88 25.65 -15.21
N VAL A 377 4.71 24.65 -14.36
CA VAL A 377 5.35 24.62 -13.04
C VAL A 377 6.86 24.53 -13.17
N VAL A 378 7.38 23.61 -13.98
CA VAL A 378 8.84 23.45 -14.16
C VAL A 378 9.49 24.68 -14.76
N ALA A 379 8.82 25.36 -15.71
CA ALA A 379 9.32 26.61 -16.28
C ALA A 379 9.49 27.72 -15.21
N ALA A 380 8.69 27.69 -14.14
CA ALA A 380 8.80 28.63 -13.01
C ALA A 380 9.86 28.22 -11.97
N PHE A 381 10.34 26.97 -11.99
CA PHE A 381 11.36 26.43 -11.09
C PHE A 381 12.50 25.77 -11.88
N PRO A 382 13.31 26.56 -12.61
CA PRO A 382 14.42 26.02 -13.40
C PRO A 382 15.40 25.25 -12.51
N GLU A 383 16.18 24.35 -13.12
CA GLU A 383 17.25 23.65 -12.38
C GLU A 383 18.18 24.67 -11.71
N PRO A 384 18.64 24.39 -10.46
CA PRO A 384 19.73 25.15 -9.90
C PRO A 384 20.94 25.04 -10.84
N ALA A 385 21.57 26.16 -11.13
CA ALA A 385 22.79 26.18 -11.95
C ALA A 385 23.81 25.23 -11.31
N ARG A 386 24.30 24.26 -12.10
CA ARG A 386 25.31 23.27 -11.65
C ARG A 386 26.60 23.93 -11.29
#